data_9ff56fcb44ed2b2d33508a040701c879
#
_entry.id   9ff56fcb44ed2b2d33508a040701c879
#
_cell.length_a   1.000
_cell.length_b   1.000
_cell.length_c   1.000
_cell.angle_alpha   90.00
_cell.angle_beta   90.00
_cell.angle_gamma   90.00
#
_symmetry.space_group_name_H-M   'P 1'
#
loop_
_entity.id
_entity.type
_entity.pdbx_description
1 polymer ?
#
loop_
_entity_poly.entity_id
_entity_poly.type
_entity_poly.pdbx_seq_one_letter_code
_entity_poly.pdbx_strand_id
1 'polypeptide(L)'
;MTFLILGAISIIPIRGGIGLNPINLSNVYFSNNTFPNHSAINVIWNMAYTFSEKEKLYQTFDYIDSKSLEPYFKKLYPTEIPAPSLLKNQKPNIIFIILESFTSKLINEKWNGIEITPNLNRLTKEGIYFSNFYASGDRTDEGLVSILSGYPAQPISYIINYQNKTAKLPSIIQSLKKINYQTSFYYGGDINFANMKSYLLQAGMENIIDKNDFPSEQFNAKWGVHDHFVFDKLLADIKHTETPFFKTILSLSSHPPFDTPIPTVIEGNDDNSLFANSANYTDQALGNFITKLSRELIWENTLVVLLADHSIPYLDDCHVSAPQKFKIPMIWLGGALLDSTVNITKFASQTDLTNTLLSQLNQEVSTFEYSKNVFSPSSKSFAFYTFNHGYGFLGDSTQVIYDYSGNRFLKQEGNTFPDSIGNAYLQKISNDFSSK
;
A
#
# COMPACT_ATOMS: atom_id res chain seq x y z
N MET A 1 27.20 7.18 -39.89
CA MET A 1 27.68 7.46 -38.52
C MET A 1 26.89 8.59 -37.86
N THR A 2 26.71 9.76 -38.49
CA THR A 2 25.98 10.93 -37.96
C THR A 2 24.57 10.61 -37.50
N PHE A 3 23.76 9.87 -38.29
CA PHE A 3 22.40 9.48 -37.91
C PHE A 3 22.33 8.54 -36.71
N LEU A 4 23.31 7.68 -36.50
CA LEU A 4 23.40 6.83 -35.31
C LEU A 4 23.71 7.65 -34.05
N ILE A 5 24.57 8.66 -34.18
CA ILE A 5 24.90 9.58 -33.08
C ILE A 5 23.67 10.44 -32.74
N LEU A 6 22.98 11.00 -33.72
CA LEU A 6 21.75 11.76 -33.50
C LEU A 6 20.65 10.90 -32.89
N GLY A 7 20.51 9.67 -33.35
CA GLY A 7 19.58 8.69 -32.76
C GLY A 7 19.91 8.40 -31.30
N ALA A 8 21.17 8.15 -30.97
CA ALA A 8 21.62 7.90 -29.59
C ALA A 8 21.37 9.13 -28.68
N ILE A 9 21.67 10.35 -29.16
CA ILE A 9 21.43 11.60 -28.41
C ILE A 9 19.93 11.83 -28.19
N SER A 10 19.07 11.45 -29.15
CA SER A 10 17.63 11.65 -29.01
C SER A 10 16.98 10.77 -27.93
N ILE A 11 17.64 9.67 -27.51
CA ILE A 11 17.18 8.83 -26.41
C ILE A 11 17.07 9.61 -25.10
N ILE A 12 18.01 10.53 -24.83
CA ILE A 12 18.03 11.30 -23.58
C ILE A 12 16.77 12.17 -23.42
N PRO A 13 16.35 13.02 -24.38
CA PRO A 13 15.12 13.78 -24.24
C PRO A 13 13.86 12.91 -24.28
N ILE A 14 13.85 11.81 -25.04
CA ILE A 14 12.71 10.85 -25.07
C ILE A 14 12.55 10.19 -23.68
N ARG A 15 13.66 9.85 -23.02
CA ARG A 15 13.65 9.30 -21.67
C ARG A 15 13.31 10.35 -20.58
N GLY A 16 13.37 11.63 -20.89
CA GLY A 16 13.17 12.73 -19.92
C GLY A 16 14.43 13.16 -19.17
N GLY A 17 15.64 12.82 -19.68
CA GLY A 17 16.90 13.18 -19.11
C GLY A 17 17.76 11.99 -18.67
N ILE A 18 18.79 12.27 -17.84
CA ILE A 18 19.76 11.29 -17.31
C ILE A 18 19.43 10.84 -15.88
N GLY A 19 18.30 11.28 -15.32
CA GLY A 19 17.86 10.92 -13.96
C GLY A 19 17.64 9.41 -13.78
N LEU A 20 17.47 8.95 -12.54
CA LEU A 20 17.24 7.55 -12.21
C LEU A 20 15.95 7.03 -12.85
N ASN A 21 14.88 7.79 -12.78
CA ASN A 21 13.57 7.42 -13.30
C ASN A 21 13.35 7.96 -14.73
N PRO A 22 12.85 7.13 -15.67
CA PRO A 22 12.39 7.63 -16.95
C PRO A 22 11.11 8.45 -16.77
N ILE A 23 10.85 9.36 -17.74
CA ILE A 23 9.61 10.13 -17.77
C ILE A 23 8.40 9.19 -17.88
N ASN A 24 7.36 9.50 -17.12
CA ASN A 24 6.07 8.81 -17.17
C ASN A 24 4.92 9.84 -17.12
N LEU A 25 3.68 9.37 -17.10
CA LEU A 25 2.51 10.25 -17.09
C LEU A 25 2.42 11.15 -15.84
N SER A 26 2.95 10.71 -14.70
CA SER A 26 2.97 11.52 -13.46
C SER A 26 3.72 12.84 -13.60
N ASN A 27 4.71 12.91 -14.49
CA ASN A 27 5.51 14.13 -14.68
C ASN A 27 4.70 15.33 -15.20
N VAL A 28 3.56 15.08 -15.84
CA VAL A 28 2.66 16.14 -16.34
C VAL A 28 1.51 16.45 -15.38
N TYR A 29 1.38 15.68 -14.28
CA TYR A 29 0.34 15.89 -13.28
C TYR A 29 0.78 16.97 -12.28
N PHE A 30 -0.01 18.04 -12.18
CA PHE A 30 0.24 19.19 -11.31
C PHE A 30 -1.04 19.71 -10.62
N SER A 31 -2.20 19.14 -10.96
CA SER A 31 -3.50 19.59 -10.48
C SER A 31 -4.38 18.41 -10.08
N ASN A 32 -5.27 18.61 -9.12
CA ASN A 32 -6.34 17.67 -8.78
C ASN A 32 -7.44 17.64 -9.86
N ASN A 33 -7.44 18.59 -10.79
CA ASN A 33 -8.32 18.57 -11.97
C ASN A 33 -7.62 17.80 -13.09
N THR A 34 -8.28 16.80 -13.65
CA THR A 34 -7.74 15.94 -14.70
C THR A 34 -7.57 16.67 -16.03
N PHE A 35 -8.44 17.65 -16.34
CA PHE A 35 -8.41 18.35 -17.63
C PHE A 35 -7.07 19.07 -17.92
N PRO A 36 -6.52 19.94 -17.04
CA PRO A 36 -5.23 20.57 -17.28
C PRO A 36 -4.08 19.56 -17.36
N ASN A 37 -4.11 18.50 -16.55
CA ASN A 37 -3.10 17.45 -16.59
C ASN A 37 -3.10 16.73 -17.94
N HIS A 38 -4.28 16.33 -18.43
CA HIS A 38 -4.41 15.65 -19.73
C HIS A 38 -4.04 16.58 -20.90
N SER A 39 -4.34 17.88 -20.78
CA SER A 39 -3.95 18.87 -21.81
C SER A 39 -2.43 19.06 -21.91
N ALA A 40 -1.68 18.74 -20.87
CA ALA A 40 -0.21 18.81 -20.86
C ALA A 40 0.47 17.56 -21.44
N ILE A 41 -0.28 16.48 -21.69
CA ILE A 41 0.29 15.24 -22.23
C ILE A 41 0.65 15.42 -23.71
N ASN A 42 1.88 15.05 -24.08
CA ASN A 42 2.28 14.99 -25.49
C ASN A 42 1.50 13.88 -26.21
N VAL A 43 0.71 14.26 -27.23
CA VAL A 43 -0.22 13.34 -27.92
C VAL A 43 0.53 12.19 -28.60
N ILE A 44 1.66 12.47 -29.28
CA ILE A 44 2.43 11.46 -30.02
C ILE A 44 3.04 10.43 -29.04
N TRP A 45 3.62 10.93 -27.96
CA TRP A 45 4.19 10.08 -26.90
C TRP A 45 3.10 9.21 -26.29
N ASN A 46 1.95 9.79 -25.95
CA ASN A 46 0.84 9.06 -25.33
C ASN A 46 0.24 7.99 -26.25
N MET A 47 0.14 8.28 -27.55
CA MET A 47 -0.28 7.27 -28.53
C MET A 47 0.68 6.07 -28.55
N ALA A 48 1.99 6.33 -28.66
CA ALA A 48 3.00 5.26 -28.64
C ALA A 48 2.95 4.45 -27.35
N TYR A 49 2.84 5.11 -26.21
CA TYR A 49 2.69 4.48 -24.89
C TYR A 49 1.43 3.61 -24.82
N THR A 50 0.28 4.14 -25.22
CA THR A 50 -1.00 3.41 -25.20
C THR A 50 -0.96 2.17 -26.10
N PHE A 51 -0.33 2.25 -27.27
CA PHE A 51 -0.17 1.11 -28.16
C PHE A 51 0.74 0.03 -27.52
N SER A 52 1.81 0.41 -26.84
CA SER A 52 2.72 -0.53 -26.19
C SER A 52 2.09 -1.29 -25.01
N GLU A 53 1.12 -0.65 -24.31
CA GLU A 53 0.45 -1.24 -23.13
C GLU A 53 -0.83 -2.03 -23.51
N LYS A 54 -1.33 -1.90 -24.75
CA LYS A 54 -2.63 -2.44 -25.14
C LYS A 54 -2.73 -3.97 -25.05
N GLU A 55 -1.64 -4.70 -25.24
CA GLU A 55 -1.61 -6.17 -25.17
C GLU A 55 -1.72 -6.70 -23.73
N LYS A 56 -1.31 -5.91 -22.72
CA LYS A 56 -1.34 -6.32 -21.31
C LYS A 56 -2.73 -6.21 -20.67
N LEU A 57 -3.65 -5.50 -21.31
CA LEU A 57 -4.96 -5.13 -20.74
C LEU A 57 -6.03 -6.23 -20.79
N TYR A 58 -5.86 -7.29 -21.56
CA TYR A 58 -6.98 -8.15 -21.98
C TYR A 58 -6.87 -9.62 -21.58
N GLN A 59 -6.40 -9.93 -20.37
CA GLN A 59 -6.64 -11.27 -19.87
C GLN A 59 -8.00 -11.32 -19.16
N THR A 60 -9.00 -11.87 -19.83
CA THR A 60 -10.28 -12.20 -19.25
C THR A 60 -10.23 -13.62 -18.67
N PHE A 61 -10.81 -13.80 -17.51
CA PHE A 61 -10.99 -15.10 -16.89
C PHE A 61 -12.47 -15.49 -16.97
N ASP A 62 -12.73 -16.72 -17.38
CA ASP A 62 -14.09 -17.27 -17.51
C ASP A 62 -14.17 -18.64 -16.80
N TYR A 63 -14.05 -18.59 -15.47
CA TYR A 63 -14.09 -19.79 -14.63
C TYR A 63 -15.51 -20.17 -14.21
N ILE A 64 -16.38 -19.16 -14.08
CA ILE A 64 -17.73 -19.30 -13.54
C ILE A 64 -18.69 -18.49 -14.42
N ASP A 65 -19.87 -19.08 -14.70
CA ASP A 65 -20.92 -18.36 -15.41
C ASP A 65 -21.21 -16.99 -14.76
N SER A 66 -21.29 -15.96 -15.58
CA SER A 66 -21.43 -14.57 -15.14
C SER A 66 -22.66 -14.34 -14.24
N LYS A 67 -23.73 -15.11 -14.41
CA LYS A 67 -24.93 -15.04 -13.55
C LYS A 67 -24.69 -15.59 -12.15
N SER A 68 -23.75 -16.52 -12.02
CA SER A 68 -23.38 -17.16 -10.75
C SER A 68 -22.30 -16.39 -9.99
N LEU A 69 -21.58 -15.49 -10.66
CA LEU A 69 -20.44 -14.77 -10.09
C LEU A 69 -20.85 -13.87 -8.91
N GLU A 70 -21.90 -13.07 -9.08
CA GLU A 70 -22.40 -12.16 -8.05
C GLU A 70 -22.88 -12.87 -6.77
N PRO A 71 -23.64 -13.97 -6.84
CA PRO A 71 -23.97 -14.77 -5.65
C PRO A 71 -22.77 -15.33 -4.90
N TYR A 72 -21.68 -15.69 -5.59
CA TYR A 72 -20.43 -16.10 -4.95
C TYR A 72 -19.81 -14.94 -4.17
N PHE A 73 -19.75 -13.77 -4.79
CA PHE A 73 -19.15 -12.60 -4.21
C PHE A 73 -19.91 -12.11 -2.97
N LYS A 74 -21.24 -12.11 -3.00
CA LYS A 74 -22.11 -11.78 -1.86
C LYS A 74 -21.89 -12.68 -0.63
N LYS A 75 -21.44 -13.92 -0.83
CA LYS A 75 -21.08 -14.79 0.31
C LYS A 75 -19.81 -14.32 1.04
N LEU A 76 -18.87 -13.69 0.34
CA LEU A 76 -17.66 -13.12 0.92
C LEU A 76 -17.94 -11.81 1.65
N TYR A 77 -18.89 -11.02 1.14
CA TYR A 77 -19.27 -9.71 1.66
C TYR A 77 -20.72 -9.69 2.10
N PRO A 78 -21.07 -10.38 3.22
CA PRO A 78 -22.43 -10.38 3.75
C PRO A 78 -22.79 -8.99 4.26
N THR A 79 -24.09 -8.73 4.42
CA THR A 79 -24.58 -7.50 5.07
C THR A 79 -23.87 -7.31 6.41
N GLU A 80 -23.22 -6.18 6.59
CA GLU A 80 -22.46 -5.91 7.79
C GLU A 80 -23.35 -5.67 9.01
N ILE A 81 -23.02 -6.34 10.11
CA ILE A 81 -23.52 -5.99 11.43
C ILE A 81 -22.60 -4.88 11.98
N PRO A 82 -23.15 -3.79 12.51
CA PRO A 82 -22.35 -2.72 13.06
C PRO A 82 -21.28 -3.22 14.03
N ALA A 83 -20.06 -2.78 13.82
CA ALA A 83 -18.94 -3.08 14.69
C ALA A 83 -19.01 -2.19 15.95
N PRO A 84 -18.43 -2.63 17.08
CA PRO A 84 -18.24 -1.73 18.22
C PRO A 84 -17.34 -0.57 17.84
N SER A 85 -17.60 0.62 18.40
CA SER A 85 -16.70 1.76 18.25
C SER A 85 -15.42 1.49 19.03
N LEU A 86 -14.29 1.68 18.37
CA LEU A 86 -12.94 1.59 18.97
C LEU A 86 -12.33 2.99 19.16
N LEU A 87 -13.00 4.03 18.67
CA LEU A 87 -12.55 5.41 18.73
C LEU A 87 -13.31 6.19 19.80
N LYS A 88 -12.62 7.05 20.55
CA LYS A 88 -13.19 7.98 21.53
C LYS A 88 -14.12 9.02 20.88
N ASN A 89 -13.82 9.38 19.63
CA ASN A 89 -14.66 10.25 18.82
C ASN A 89 -14.58 9.87 17.34
N GLN A 90 -15.49 10.42 16.53
CA GLN A 90 -15.62 10.06 15.11
C GLN A 90 -14.82 10.98 14.17
N LYS A 91 -14.05 11.91 14.68
CA LYS A 91 -13.19 12.81 13.90
C LYS A 91 -11.79 12.95 14.52
N PRO A 92 -11.07 11.84 14.76
CA PRO A 92 -9.69 11.92 15.18
C PRO A 92 -8.81 12.47 14.05
N ASN A 93 -7.64 12.99 14.36
CA ASN A 93 -6.58 13.10 13.37
C ASN A 93 -6.12 11.70 12.98
N ILE A 94 -5.75 11.52 11.73
CA ILE A 94 -5.37 10.20 11.19
C ILE A 94 -3.99 10.31 10.55
N ILE A 95 -3.11 9.40 10.93
CA ILE A 95 -1.77 9.25 10.34
C ILE A 95 -1.63 7.83 9.83
N PHE A 96 -1.46 7.68 8.51
CA PHE A 96 -1.03 6.40 7.94
C PHE A 96 0.49 6.39 7.83
N ILE A 97 1.11 5.37 8.43
CA ILE A 97 2.54 5.09 8.28
C ILE A 97 2.66 3.81 7.45
N ILE A 98 3.03 3.98 6.19
CA ILE A 98 3.22 2.89 5.24
C ILE A 98 4.71 2.58 5.19
N LEU A 99 5.08 1.40 5.66
CA LEU A 99 6.47 0.93 5.71
C LEU A 99 6.81 0.21 4.40
N GLU A 100 7.80 0.72 3.70
CA GLU A 100 8.32 0.14 2.44
C GLU A 100 8.85 -1.29 2.68
N SER A 101 8.28 -2.26 1.97
CA SER A 101 8.76 -3.65 1.92
C SER A 101 8.78 -4.41 3.27
N PHE A 102 8.04 -3.97 4.29
CA PHE A 102 8.05 -4.62 5.61
C PHE A 102 7.26 -5.92 5.64
N THR A 103 7.94 -7.02 5.84
CA THR A 103 7.32 -8.34 6.08
C THR A 103 6.93 -8.52 7.56
N SER A 104 5.84 -9.26 7.81
CA SER A 104 5.51 -9.71 9.18
C SER A 104 6.59 -10.59 9.82
N LYS A 105 7.50 -11.15 9.04
CA LYS A 105 8.66 -11.93 9.50
C LYS A 105 9.57 -11.10 10.42
N LEU A 106 9.62 -9.77 10.23
CA LEU A 106 10.40 -8.86 11.05
C LEU A 106 9.92 -8.82 12.52
N ILE A 107 8.63 -9.15 12.77
CA ILE A 107 8.06 -9.11 14.13
C ILE A 107 8.63 -10.25 14.97
N ASN A 108 9.27 -9.87 16.09
CA ASN A 108 10.01 -10.76 17.00
C ASN A 108 11.19 -11.52 16.36
N GLU A 109 11.58 -11.15 15.13
CA GLU A 109 12.74 -11.76 14.48
C GLU A 109 14.05 -11.27 15.12
N LYS A 110 14.99 -12.19 15.25
CA LYS A 110 16.32 -11.92 15.80
C LYS A 110 17.40 -12.40 14.84
N TRP A 111 18.37 -11.55 14.60
CA TRP A 111 19.59 -11.88 13.85
C TRP A 111 20.75 -12.01 14.83
N ASN A 112 21.28 -13.24 15.00
CA ASN A 112 22.33 -13.53 15.98
C ASN A 112 22.04 -12.97 17.39
N GLY A 113 20.76 -13.04 17.83
CA GLY A 113 20.32 -12.56 19.13
C GLY A 113 19.92 -11.07 19.16
N ILE A 114 20.17 -10.30 18.12
CA ILE A 114 19.77 -8.88 17.99
C ILE A 114 18.37 -8.82 17.41
N GLU A 115 17.44 -8.14 18.09
CA GLU A 115 16.11 -7.86 17.54
C GLU A 115 16.22 -6.90 16.35
N ILE A 116 15.65 -7.28 15.18
CA ILE A 116 15.71 -6.45 14.00
C ILE A 116 14.82 -5.21 14.17
N THR A 117 13.61 -5.39 14.68
CA THR A 117 12.62 -4.31 14.82
C THR A 117 12.05 -4.21 16.24
N PRO A 118 12.87 -3.80 17.24
CA PRO A 118 12.44 -3.75 18.64
C PRO A 118 11.28 -2.78 18.90
N ASN A 119 11.19 -1.66 18.16
CA ASN A 119 10.09 -0.73 18.30
C ASN A 119 8.79 -1.30 17.73
N LEU A 120 8.81 -1.91 16.55
CA LEU A 120 7.67 -2.59 15.97
C LEU A 120 7.16 -3.70 16.91
N ASN A 121 8.08 -4.48 17.49
CA ASN A 121 7.76 -5.52 18.50
C ASN A 121 7.04 -4.94 19.72
N ARG A 122 7.47 -3.79 20.21
CA ARG A 122 6.81 -3.07 21.30
C ARG A 122 5.41 -2.59 20.88
N LEU A 123 5.30 -1.96 19.71
CA LEU A 123 4.04 -1.40 19.21
C LEU A 123 2.96 -2.47 18.97
N THR A 124 3.33 -3.70 18.59
CA THR A 124 2.36 -4.83 18.50
C THR A 124 1.70 -5.16 19.84
N LYS A 125 2.33 -4.80 20.95
CA LYS A 125 1.81 -5.06 22.31
C LYS A 125 1.08 -3.85 22.90
N GLU A 126 1.29 -2.67 22.34
CA GLU A 126 0.69 -1.41 22.79
C GLU A 126 -0.52 -0.99 21.94
N GLY A 127 -0.69 -1.58 20.74
CA GLY A 127 -1.73 -1.26 19.79
C GLY A 127 -2.74 -2.39 19.54
N ILE A 128 -3.70 -2.12 18.66
CA ILE A 128 -4.55 -3.15 18.06
C ILE A 128 -3.72 -3.79 16.94
N TYR A 129 -3.26 -5.00 17.17
CA TYR A 129 -2.42 -5.73 16.23
C TYR A 129 -3.24 -6.70 15.39
N PHE A 130 -3.05 -6.69 14.06
CA PHE A 130 -3.69 -7.61 13.13
C PHE A 130 -2.68 -8.70 12.72
N SER A 131 -2.79 -9.86 13.34
CA SER A 131 -1.79 -10.92 13.19
C SER A 131 -1.90 -11.70 11.87
N ASN A 132 -3.00 -11.58 11.13
CA ASN A 132 -3.23 -12.21 9.83
C ASN A 132 -3.64 -11.18 8.77
N PHE A 133 -2.76 -10.20 8.53
CA PHE A 133 -2.98 -9.15 7.56
C PHE A 133 -2.06 -9.31 6.34
N TYR A 134 -2.62 -9.16 5.13
CA TYR A 134 -1.93 -9.50 3.90
C TYR A 134 -1.94 -8.35 2.89
N ALA A 135 -0.80 -8.15 2.23
CA ALA A 135 -0.69 -7.29 1.07
C ALA A 135 -1.51 -7.86 -0.10
N SER A 136 -2.06 -7.01 -0.92
CA SER A 136 -2.86 -7.40 -2.10
C SER A 136 -1.98 -7.86 -3.27
N GLY A 137 -0.78 -7.30 -3.38
CA GLY A 137 0.23 -7.58 -4.38
C GLY A 137 1.64 -7.51 -3.79
N ASP A 138 2.66 -7.42 -4.62
CA ASP A 138 4.06 -7.43 -4.19
C ASP A 138 4.85 -6.17 -4.59
N ARG A 139 4.15 -5.05 -4.85
CA ARG A 139 4.74 -3.76 -5.24
C ARG A 139 4.08 -2.58 -4.52
N THR A 140 4.84 -1.52 -4.34
CA THR A 140 4.41 -0.27 -3.72
C THR A 140 3.19 0.35 -4.41
N ASP A 141 3.17 0.38 -5.73
CA ASP A 141 2.07 0.95 -6.54
C ASP A 141 0.76 0.15 -6.39
N GLU A 142 0.83 -1.16 -6.23
CA GLU A 142 -0.33 -2.01 -5.91
C GLU A 142 -0.79 -1.81 -4.46
N GLY A 143 0.16 -1.75 -3.53
CA GLY A 143 -0.11 -1.53 -2.11
C GLY A 143 -0.80 -0.19 -1.86
N LEU A 144 -0.31 0.90 -2.47
CA LEU A 144 -0.92 2.23 -2.34
C LEU A 144 -2.37 2.26 -2.83
N VAL A 145 -2.66 1.64 -3.98
CA VAL A 145 -4.03 1.56 -4.50
C VAL A 145 -4.91 0.71 -3.58
N SER A 146 -4.40 -0.40 -3.07
CA SER A 146 -5.15 -1.27 -2.15
C SER A 146 -5.46 -0.57 -0.82
N ILE A 147 -4.50 0.17 -0.27
CA ILE A 147 -4.64 0.91 1.00
C ILE A 147 -5.58 2.11 0.86
N LEU A 148 -5.43 2.90 -0.22
CA LEU A 148 -6.13 4.19 -0.34
C LEU A 148 -7.44 4.11 -1.13
N SER A 149 -7.63 3.08 -1.96
CA SER A 149 -8.83 2.87 -2.77
C SER A 149 -9.59 1.58 -2.43
N GLY A 150 -9.07 0.72 -1.55
CA GLY A 150 -9.68 -0.56 -1.24
C GLY A 150 -9.81 -1.46 -2.48
N TYR A 151 -8.93 -1.29 -3.46
CA TYR A 151 -9.00 -1.99 -4.75
C TYR A 151 -7.89 -3.04 -4.87
N PRO A 152 -8.21 -4.30 -5.20
CA PRO A 152 -7.23 -5.38 -5.22
C PRO A 152 -6.20 -5.22 -6.34
N ALA A 153 -4.98 -5.70 -6.09
CA ALA A 153 -3.95 -5.85 -7.11
C ALA A 153 -4.40 -6.80 -8.23
N GLN A 154 -3.85 -6.61 -9.42
CA GLN A 154 -4.11 -7.44 -10.59
C GLN A 154 -2.89 -8.31 -10.89
N PRO A 155 -3.05 -9.59 -11.25
CA PRO A 155 -1.91 -10.48 -11.40
C PRO A 155 -1.03 -10.23 -12.63
N ILE A 156 -1.42 -9.32 -13.52
CA ILE A 156 -0.72 -9.06 -14.79
C ILE A 156 -0.46 -7.58 -15.04
N SER A 157 -1.29 -6.71 -14.46
CA SER A 157 -1.32 -5.29 -14.79
C SER A 157 -1.37 -4.45 -13.53
N TYR A 158 -0.61 -3.38 -13.50
CA TYR A 158 -0.67 -2.40 -12.43
C TYR A 158 -1.68 -1.31 -12.78
N ILE A 159 -2.81 -1.27 -12.05
CA ILE A 159 -3.90 -0.31 -12.34
C ILE A 159 -3.44 1.14 -12.28
N ILE A 160 -2.43 1.44 -11.49
CA ILE A 160 -1.84 2.78 -11.36
C ILE A 160 -1.28 3.33 -12.69
N ASN A 161 -0.97 2.46 -13.64
CA ASN A 161 -0.52 2.85 -14.98
C ASN A 161 -1.65 3.31 -15.90
N TYR A 162 -2.90 3.16 -15.48
CA TYR A 162 -4.08 3.48 -16.28
C TYR A 162 -4.89 4.61 -15.63
N GLN A 163 -4.50 5.85 -15.88
CA GLN A 163 -5.06 7.04 -15.23
C GLN A 163 -6.57 7.20 -15.47
N ASN A 164 -7.09 6.75 -16.60
CA ASN A 164 -8.52 6.73 -16.88
C ASN A 164 -9.29 5.72 -16.02
N LYS A 165 -8.63 4.67 -15.54
CA LYS A 165 -9.19 3.66 -14.65
C LYS A 165 -9.04 4.09 -13.18
N THR A 166 -7.86 4.57 -12.79
CA THR A 166 -7.62 5.05 -11.41
C THR A 166 -8.52 6.22 -11.04
N ALA A 167 -8.85 7.09 -12.01
CA ALA A 167 -9.80 8.19 -11.81
C ALA A 167 -11.22 7.74 -11.44
N LYS A 168 -11.57 6.48 -11.71
CA LYS A 168 -12.90 5.90 -11.38
C LYS A 168 -12.90 5.11 -10.07
N LEU A 169 -11.74 4.95 -9.43
CA LEU A 169 -11.66 4.23 -8.16
C LEU A 169 -12.25 5.07 -7.02
N PRO A 170 -12.90 4.42 -6.04
CA PRO A 170 -13.20 5.10 -4.78
C PRO A 170 -11.90 5.49 -4.07
N SER A 171 -11.96 6.46 -3.18
CA SER A 171 -10.79 6.90 -2.43
C SER A 171 -11.16 7.27 -0.99
N ILE A 172 -10.43 6.71 -0.03
CA ILE A 172 -10.52 7.10 1.38
C ILE A 172 -10.19 8.58 1.56
N ILE A 173 -9.27 9.11 0.75
CA ILE A 173 -8.87 10.52 0.78
C ILE A 173 -10.08 11.41 0.45
N GLN A 174 -10.80 11.09 -0.65
CA GLN A 174 -12.00 11.83 -1.02
C GLN A 174 -13.11 11.70 0.04
N SER A 175 -13.26 10.52 0.65
CA SER A 175 -14.24 10.31 1.72
C SER A 175 -13.93 11.17 2.93
N LEU A 176 -12.66 11.26 3.34
CA LEU A 176 -12.22 12.10 4.46
C LEU A 176 -12.31 13.61 4.13
N LYS A 177 -12.00 14.02 2.91
CA LYS A 177 -12.18 15.42 2.47
C LYS A 177 -13.63 15.88 2.55
N LYS A 178 -14.61 15.02 2.21
CA LYS A 178 -16.04 15.35 2.34
C LYS A 178 -16.45 15.72 3.76
N ILE A 179 -15.70 15.28 4.76
CA ILE A 179 -15.91 15.60 6.18
C ILE A 179 -14.83 16.55 6.73
N ASN A 180 -14.21 17.33 5.84
CA ASN A 180 -13.27 18.43 6.09
C ASN A 180 -11.93 18.02 6.71
N TYR A 181 -11.38 16.85 6.33
CA TYR A 181 -9.98 16.52 6.64
C TYR A 181 -9.05 17.24 5.66
N GLN A 182 -7.99 17.86 6.19
CA GLN A 182 -6.86 18.30 5.39
C GLN A 182 -5.96 17.08 5.06
N THR A 183 -5.57 16.93 3.81
CA THR A 183 -4.88 15.73 3.34
C THR A 183 -3.47 16.00 2.86
N SER A 184 -2.48 15.20 3.31
CA SER A 184 -1.08 15.36 2.91
C SER A 184 -0.40 14.00 2.78
N PHE A 185 0.50 13.87 1.79
CA PHE A 185 1.32 12.69 1.56
C PHE A 185 2.81 13.07 1.63
N TYR A 186 3.61 12.27 2.35
CA TYR A 186 5.04 12.49 2.59
C TYR A 186 5.84 11.31 2.06
N TYR A 187 6.85 11.60 1.25
CA TYR A 187 7.73 10.60 0.66
C TYR A 187 9.15 11.13 0.46
N GLY A 188 10.15 10.42 0.94
CA GLY A 188 11.57 10.81 0.78
C GLY A 188 12.12 10.67 -0.64
N GLY A 189 11.41 9.99 -1.54
CA GLY A 189 11.79 9.73 -2.92
C GLY A 189 11.15 10.66 -3.94
N ASP A 190 11.29 10.27 -5.22
CA ASP A 190 10.65 10.95 -6.35
C ASP A 190 9.20 10.48 -6.48
N ILE A 191 8.25 11.34 -6.19
CA ILE A 191 6.83 11.02 -6.23
C ILE A 191 6.30 10.68 -7.64
N ASN A 192 7.04 11.00 -8.69
CA ASN A 192 6.69 10.60 -10.06
C ASN A 192 6.97 9.12 -10.32
N PHE A 193 7.79 8.47 -9.48
CA PHE A 193 8.05 7.04 -9.58
C PHE A 193 6.74 6.25 -9.58
N ALA A 194 6.65 5.21 -10.44
CA ALA A 194 5.51 4.30 -10.56
C ALA A 194 4.13 4.98 -10.68
N ASN A 195 4.06 6.18 -11.27
CA ASN A 195 2.83 6.97 -11.42
C ASN A 195 2.13 7.36 -10.11
N MET A 196 2.84 7.33 -8.97
CA MET A 196 2.25 7.64 -7.66
C MET A 196 1.62 9.02 -7.59
N LYS A 197 2.31 10.07 -8.14
CA LYS A 197 1.79 11.45 -8.12
C LYS A 197 0.46 11.56 -8.85
N SER A 198 0.35 10.97 -10.04
CA SER A 198 -0.89 11.03 -10.82
C SER A 198 -2.04 10.35 -10.10
N TYR A 199 -1.79 9.20 -9.46
CA TYR A 199 -2.78 8.50 -8.66
C TYR A 199 -3.20 9.30 -7.43
N LEU A 200 -2.26 9.82 -6.64
CA LEU A 200 -2.54 10.57 -5.41
C LEU A 200 -3.38 11.83 -5.68
N LEU A 201 -3.04 12.57 -6.74
CA LEU A 201 -3.81 13.75 -7.14
C LEU A 201 -5.23 13.38 -7.58
N GLN A 202 -5.39 12.30 -8.37
CA GLN A 202 -6.72 11.80 -8.77
C GLN A 202 -7.52 11.28 -7.56
N ALA A 203 -6.86 10.61 -6.62
CA ALA A 203 -7.45 10.17 -5.37
C ALA A 203 -7.85 11.33 -4.44
N GLY A 204 -7.45 12.57 -4.75
CA GLY A 204 -7.87 13.79 -4.05
C GLY A 204 -6.87 14.33 -3.04
N MET A 205 -5.62 13.83 -3.00
CA MET A 205 -4.57 14.33 -2.11
C MET A 205 -4.29 15.81 -2.40
N GLU A 206 -4.30 16.65 -1.35
CA GLU A 206 -4.13 18.11 -1.49
C GLU A 206 -2.68 18.53 -1.50
N ASN A 207 -1.91 18.01 -0.55
CA ASN A 207 -0.51 18.35 -0.41
C ASN A 207 0.35 17.09 -0.59
N ILE A 208 1.37 17.19 -1.42
CA ILE A 208 2.36 16.14 -1.64
C ILE A 208 3.72 16.74 -1.35
N ILE A 209 4.40 16.17 -0.37
CA ILE A 209 5.75 16.52 0.05
C ILE A 209 6.66 15.39 -0.43
N ASP A 210 7.58 15.70 -1.34
CA ASP A 210 8.52 14.72 -1.90
C ASP A 210 9.98 15.15 -1.66
N LYS A 211 10.92 14.40 -2.19
CA LYS A 211 12.35 14.72 -2.04
C LYS A 211 12.71 16.17 -2.35
N ASN A 212 11.98 16.85 -3.26
CA ASN A 212 12.28 18.22 -3.68
C ASN A 212 11.91 19.28 -2.62
N ASP A 213 11.14 18.89 -1.61
CA ASP A 213 10.74 19.75 -0.48
C ASP A 213 11.74 19.72 0.69
N PHE A 214 12.85 18.98 0.53
CA PHE A 214 13.91 18.86 1.52
C PHE A 214 15.18 19.58 1.07
N PRO A 215 16.00 20.09 2.01
CA PRO A 215 17.31 20.65 1.70
C PRO A 215 18.23 19.64 1.01
N SER A 216 19.05 20.11 0.08
CA SER A 216 19.96 19.24 -0.70
C SER A 216 20.94 18.44 0.16
N GLU A 217 21.28 18.96 1.34
CA GLU A 217 22.17 18.31 2.32
C GLU A 217 21.57 17.02 2.91
N GLN A 218 20.24 16.87 2.82
CA GLN A 218 19.51 15.68 3.28
C GLN A 218 19.37 14.61 2.21
N PHE A 219 19.77 14.88 0.96
CA PHE A 219 19.81 13.91 -0.14
C PHE A 219 21.00 12.97 0.02
N ASN A 220 20.95 12.08 0.97
CA ASN A 220 22.05 11.19 1.34
C ASN A 220 21.75 9.71 1.09
N ALA A 221 20.60 9.39 0.47
CA ALA A 221 20.25 8.05 -0.01
C ALA A 221 20.22 8.01 -1.54
N LYS A 222 20.40 6.82 -2.12
CA LYS A 222 20.32 6.61 -3.57
C LYS A 222 19.05 7.16 -4.20
N TRP A 223 17.92 7.01 -3.53
CA TRP A 223 16.61 7.37 -4.07
C TRP A 223 16.09 8.72 -3.59
N GLY A 224 16.78 9.36 -2.63
CA GLY A 224 16.39 10.66 -2.09
C GLY A 224 16.78 10.89 -0.64
N VAL A 225 15.80 11.07 0.23
CA VAL A 225 15.95 11.47 1.63
C VAL A 225 15.61 10.30 2.54
N HIS A 226 16.44 10.06 3.56
CA HIS A 226 16.19 8.99 4.55
C HIS A 226 14.98 9.26 5.44
N ASP A 227 14.35 8.17 5.92
CA ASP A 227 13.08 8.18 6.64
C ASP A 227 13.04 9.10 7.86
N HIS A 228 14.13 9.22 8.65
CA HIS A 228 14.10 10.07 9.84
C HIS A 228 13.86 11.56 9.50
N PHE A 229 14.37 12.06 8.38
CA PHE A 229 14.08 13.42 7.93
C PHE A 229 12.61 13.60 7.54
N VAL A 230 12.03 12.58 6.89
CA VAL A 230 10.64 12.62 6.47
C VAL A 230 9.70 12.56 7.70
N PHE A 231 10.02 11.73 8.70
CA PHE A 231 9.31 11.70 9.98
C PHE A 231 9.44 13.01 10.75
N ASP A 232 10.63 13.62 10.81
CA ASP A 232 10.82 14.91 11.49
C ASP A 232 10.05 16.03 10.77
N LYS A 233 10.00 16.04 9.43
CA LYS A 233 9.19 16.97 8.64
C LYS A 233 7.69 16.79 8.94
N LEU A 234 7.21 15.55 8.93
CA LEU A 234 5.83 15.22 9.27
C LEU A 234 5.47 15.74 10.68
N LEU A 235 6.34 15.49 11.67
CA LEU A 235 6.12 15.93 13.04
C LEU A 235 6.09 17.47 13.15
N ALA A 236 6.97 18.17 12.44
CA ALA A 236 6.98 19.63 12.39
C ALA A 236 5.68 20.18 11.79
N ASP A 237 5.22 19.59 10.68
CA ASP A 237 4.02 20.06 9.99
C ASP A 237 2.73 19.77 10.78
N ILE A 238 2.67 18.70 11.55
CA ILE A 238 1.53 18.38 12.43
C ILE A 238 1.25 19.52 13.41
N LYS A 239 2.28 20.17 13.94
CA LYS A 239 2.15 21.28 14.91
C LYS A 239 1.46 22.51 14.33
N HIS A 240 1.44 22.64 13.02
CA HIS A 240 0.89 23.81 12.31
C HIS A 240 -0.31 23.46 11.43
N THR A 241 -0.75 22.20 11.45
CA THR A 241 -1.88 21.75 10.62
C THR A 241 -3.19 21.92 11.39
N GLU A 242 -4.20 22.47 10.73
CA GLU A 242 -5.57 22.49 11.27
C GLU A 242 -6.14 21.07 11.37
N THR A 243 -6.98 20.86 12.38
CA THR A 243 -7.64 19.58 12.65
C THR A 243 -9.07 19.57 12.14
N PRO A 244 -9.63 18.43 11.69
CA PRO A 244 -8.94 17.15 11.56
C PRO A 244 -8.07 17.05 10.31
N PHE A 245 -7.00 16.28 10.38
CA PHE A 245 -6.14 15.98 9.23
C PHE A 245 -6.01 14.48 8.97
N PHE A 246 -5.73 14.16 7.72
CA PHE A 246 -5.28 12.85 7.24
C PHE A 246 -3.90 12.98 6.60
N LYS A 247 -2.90 12.48 7.27
CA LYS A 247 -1.51 12.50 6.78
C LYS A 247 -1.03 11.09 6.52
N THR A 248 -0.41 10.89 5.36
CA THR A 248 0.16 9.60 4.96
C THR A 248 1.66 9.77 4.76
N ILE A 249 2.47 8.90 5.33
CA ILE A 249 3.90 8.81 5.05
C ILE A 249 4.20 7.42 4.47
N LEU A 250 4.98 7.39 3.37
CA LEU A 250 5.58 6.19 2.83
C LEU A 250 7.08 6.24 3.14
N SER A 251 7.60 5.22 3.83
CA SER A 251 9.04 5.10 4.07
C SER A 251 9.79 4.70 2.80
N LEU A 252 11.10 4.83 2.80
CA LEU A 252 11.94 4.58 1.62
C LEU A 252 13.19 3.76 1.94
N SER A 253 13.73 3.88 3.15
CA SER A 253 15.09 3.43 3.47
C SER A 253 15.26 1.92 3.42
N SER A 254 14.18 1.15 3.52
CA SER A 254 14.15 -0.31 3.34
C SER A 254 13.99 -0.78 1.88
N HIS A 255 14.08 0.16 0.91
CA HIS A 255 14.15 -0.16 -0.52
C HIS A 255 15.60 -0.48 -0.95
N PRO A 256 15.85 -1.44 -1.87
CA PRO A 256 17.19 -1.68 -2.41
C PRO A 256 17.85 -0.40 -2.96
N PRO A 257 19.13 -0.14 -2.71
CA PRO A 257 20.14 -1.05 -2.18
C PRO A 257 20.30 -1.10 -0.65
N PHE A 258 19.26 -0.68 0.13
CA PHE A 258 19.25 -0.75 1.58
C PHE A 258 20.25 0.19 2.27
N ASP A 259 20.40 1.40 1.72
CA ASP A 259 21.27 2.41 2.27
C ASP A 259 20.81 2.83 3.67
N THR A 260 21.74 2.88 4.64
CA THR A 260 21.46 3.36 5.99
C THR A 260 22.43 4.50 6.37
N PRO A 261 21.94 5.60 6.97
CA PRO A 261 22.78 6.73 7.34
C PRO A 261 23.49 6.56 8.71
N ILE A 262 23.31 5.42 9.35
CA ILE A 262 23.86 5.09 10.67
C ILE A 262 24.69 3.80 10.58
N PRO A 263 25.61 3.56 11.54
CA PRO A 263 26.33 2.29 11.60
C PRO A 263 25.37 1.10 11.67
N THR A 264 25.68 0.06 10.90
CA THR A 264 24.92 -1.18 10.87
C THR A 264 25.14 -1.98 12.16
N VAL A 265 24.10 -2.65 12.64
CA VAL A 265 24.14 -3.48 13.87
C VAL A 265 24.19 -4.98 13.55
N ILE A 266 23.86 -5.34 12.31
CA ILE A 266 23.86 -6.72 11.80
C ILE A 266 25.03 -6.87 10.86
N GLU A 267 25.91 -7.84 11.14
CA GLU A 267 27.07 -8.15 10.31
C GLU A 267 26.64 -8.88 9.03
N GLY A 268 27.26 -8.54 7.92
CA GLY A 268 27.05 -9.14 6.59
C GLY A 268 26.87 -8.11 5.49
N ASN A 269 27.05 -8.57 4.23
CA ASN A 269 26.90 -7.75 3.03
C ASN A 269 25.98 -8.44 1.98
N ASP A 270 25.34 -9.51 2.37
CA ASP A 270 24.31 -10.15 1.56
C ASP A 270 22.97 -9.38 1.68
N ASP A 271 22.08 -9.61 0.73
CA ASP A 271 20.81 -8.87 0.66
C ASP A 271 19.96 -9.00 1.95
N ASN A 272 20.01 -10.15 2.63
CA ASN A 272 19.28 -10.35 3.88
C ASN A 272 19.84 -9.47 5.01
N SER A 273 21.17 -9.44 5.16
CA SER A 273 21.85 -8.60 6.16
C SER A 273 21.63 -7.11 5.89
N LEU A 274 21.72 -6.70 4.63
CA LEU A 274 21.49 -5.32 4.21
C LEU A 274 20.04 -4.91 4.45
N PHE A 275 19.08 -5.75 4.07
CA PHE A 275 17.66 -5.53 4.35
C PHE A 275 17.38 -5.44 5.86
N ALA A 276 17.91 -6.38 6.65
CA ALA A 276 17.70 -6.38 8.09
C ALA A 276 18.26 -5.10 8.76
N ASN A 277 19.41 -4.59 8.32
CA ASN A 277 19.96 -3.31 8.79
C ASN A 277 19.09 -2.12 8.40
N SER A 278 18.58 -2.09 7.17
CA SER A 278 17.70 -1.02 6.71
C SER A 278 16.35 -1.03 7.44
N ALA A 279 15.80 -2.22 7.69
CA ALA A 279 14.58 -2.39 8.49
C ALA A 279 14.81 -1.95 9.95
N ASN A 280 15.97 -2.28 10.54
CA ASN A 280 16.34 -1.82 11.88
C ASN A 280 16.44 -0.29 11.94
N TYR A 281 17.06 0.34 10.95
CA TYR A 281 17.15 1.80 10.87
C TYR A 281 15.75 2.44 10.74
N THR A 282 14.90 1.95 9.84
CA THR A 282 13.53 2.47 9.68
C THR A 282 12.71 2.26 10.96
N ASP A 283 12.88 1.14 11.67
CA ASP A 283 12.27 0.87 12.98
C ASP A 283 12.71 1.87 14.05
N GLN A 284 14.00 2.25 14.07
CA GLN A 284 14.49 3.29 14.98
C GLN A 284 13.88 4.66 14.66
N ALA A 285 13.81 5.03 13.38
CA ALA A 285 13.19 6.28 12.96
C ALA A 285 11.69 6.32 13.33
N LEU A 286 10.97 5.24 13.09
CA LEU A 286 9.58 5.04 13.49
C LEU A 286 9.40 5.16 15.01
N GLY A 287 10.21 4.44 15.80
CA GLY A 287 10.14 4.45 17.26
C GLY A 287 10.37 5.85 17.85
N ASN A 288 11.34 6.58 17.29
CA ASN A 288 11.62 7.96 17.66
C ASN A 288 10.45 8.88 17.31
N PHE A 289 9.87 8.74 16.12
CA PHE A 289 8.68 9.51 15.70
C PHE A 289 7.50 9.28 16.63
N ILE A 290 7.12 8.04 16.88
CA ILE A 290 6.01 7.70 17.78
C ILE A 290 6.26 8.23 19.20
N THR A 291 7.49 8.11 19.70
CA THR A 291 7.85 8.62 21.03
C THR A 291 7.74 10.14 21.12
N LYS A 292 8.15 10.87 20.08
CA LYS A 292 8.00 12.34 20.01
C LYS A 292 6.52 12.73 19.89
N LEU A 293 5.79 12.07 18.98
CA LEU A 293 4.37 12.35 18.72
C LEU A 293 3.51 12.08 19.96
N SER A 294 3.79 11.02 20.71
CA SER A 294 3.03 10.67 21.93
C SER A 294 3.15 11.68 23.07
N ARG A 295 4.11 12.62 23.00
CA ARG A 295 4.28 13.72 23.97
C ARG A 295 3.57 15.00 23.53
N GLU A 296 3.07 15.07 22.30
CA GLU A 296 2.33 16.23 21.81
C GLU A 296 0.86 16.14 22.24
N LEU A 297 0.24 17.26 22.58
CA LEU A 297 -1.17 17.31 23.00
C LEU A 297 -2.13 16.72 21.97
N ILE A 298 -1.77 16.81 20.69
CA ILE A 298 -2.56 16.30 19.59
C ILE A 298 -2.68 14.76 19.61
N TRP A 299 -1.77 14.07 20.30
CA TRP A 299 -1.77 12.60 20.42
C TRP A 299 -3.09 12.06 20.97
N GLU A 300 -3.69 12.73 21.96
CA GLU A 300 -4.93 12.29 22.61
C GLU A 300 -6.10 12.14 21.63
N ASN A 301 -6.06 12.86 20.52
CA ASN A 301 -7.05 12.78 19.45
C ASN A 301 -6.47 12.31 18.12
N THR A 302 -5.42 11.52 18.14
CA THR A 302 -4.78 11.00 16.93
C THR A 302 -4.86 9.49 16.88
N LEU A 303 -5.31 8.96 15.74
CA LEU A 303 -5.21 7.57 15.34
C LEU A 303 -4.01 7.41 14.40
N VAL A 304 -3.10 6.53 14.74
CA VAL A 304 -2.00 6.11 13.87
C VAL A 304 -2.30 4.71 13.36
N VAL A 305 -2.30 4.54 12.05
CA VAL A 305 -2.42 3.26 11.36
C VAL A 305 -1.08 2.96 10.72
N LEU A 306 -0.39 1.97 11.25
CA LEU A 306 0.89 1.48 10.77
C LEU A 306 0.69 0.20 9.97
N LEU A 307 1.19 0.14 8.75
CA LEU A 307 1.16 -1.06 7.92
C LEU A 307 2.30 -1.02 6.89
N ALA A 308 2.50 -2.11 6.12
CA ALA A 308 3.40 -2.08 4.97
C ALA A 308 2.64 -1.91 3.65
N ASP A 309 3.33 -1.41 2.63
CA ASP A 309 2.84 -1.38 1.24
C ASP A 309 2.83 -2.77 0.61
N HIS A 310 3.88 -3.52 0.76
CA HIS A 310 4.02 -4.94 0.41
C HIS A 310 5.08 -5.59 1.31
N SER A 311 5.31 -6.86 1.12
CA SER A 311 6.39 -7.61 1.76
C SER A 311 7.48 -7.97 0.74
N ILE A 312 8.64 -8.34 1.23
CA ILE A 312 9.80 -8.74 0.44
C ILE A 312 10.23 -10.15 0.87
N PRO A 313 10.79 -10.99 -0.03
CA PRO A 313 11.14 -12.39 0.27
C PRO A 313 12.40 -12.55 1.14
N TYR A 314 13.06 -11.46 1.55
CA TYR A 314 14.24 -11.53 2.40
C TYR A 314 13.88 -12.02 3.80
N LEU A 315 14.82 -12.66 4.46
CA LEU A 315 14.68 -13.35 5.75
C LEU A 315 13.80 -14.62 5.71
N ASP A 316 13.22 -14.94 4.58
CA ASP A 316 12.38 -16.13 4.43
C ASP A 316 12.64 -16.77 3.05
N ASP A 317 13.14 -17.98 3.03
CA ASP A 317 13.36 -18.74 1.77
C ASP A 317 12.03 -19.36 1.32
N CYS A 318 11.06 -18.50 1.04
CA CYS A 318 9.74 -18.92 0.62
C CYS A 318 9.52 -18.75 -0.90
N HIS A 319 8.68 -19.62 -1.46
CA HIS A 319 8.29 -19.51 -2.85
C HIS A 319 7.56 -18.18 -3.11
N VAL A 320 7.72 -17.62 -4.33
CA VAL A 320 7.14 -16.32 -4.74
C VAL A 320 5.60 -16.24 -4.59
N SER A 321 4.91 -17.37 -4.59
CA SER A 321 3.46 -17.46 -4.38
C SER A 321 3.06 -17.77 -2.93
N ALA A 322 4.02 -17.99 -2.02
CA ALA A 322 3.74 -18.41 -0.66
C ALA A 322 3.04 -17.29 0.15
N PRO A 323 2.05 -17.61 0.99
CA PRO A 323 1.35 -16.61 1.81
C PRO A 323 2.28 -15.78 2.69
N GLN A 324 3.37 -16.36 3.17
CA GLN A 324 4.36 -15.67 4.00
C GLN A 324 4.93 -14.42 3.31
N LYS A 325 5.13 -14.50 1.97
CA LYS A 325 5.61 -13.38 1.17
C LYS A 325 4.63 -12.20 1.13
N PHE A 326 3.34 -12.43 1.37
CA PHE A 326 2.31 -11.40 1.34
C PHE A 326 1.86 -10.98 2.74
N LYS A 327 2.36 -11.63 3.78
CA LYS A 327 1.99 -11.30 5.15
C LYS A 327 2.76 -10.06 5.63
N ILE A 328 2.03 -9.02 6.01
CA ILE A 328 2.56 -7.72 6.40
C ILE A 328 2.10 -7.32 7.80
N PRO A 329 2.85 -6.47 8.53
CA PRO A 329 2.37 -5.90 9.78
C PRO A 329 1.20 -4.95 9.54
N MET A 330 0.25 -4.91 10.48
CA MET A 330 -0.73 -3.86 10.62
C MET A 330 -1.04 -3.63 12.08
N ILE A 331 -0.93 -2.36 12.53
CA ILE A 331 -1.13 -1.96 13.93
C ILE A 331 -1.88 -0.62 13.95
N TRP A 332 -2.91 -0.53 14.79
CA TRP A 332 -3.56 0.74 15.11
C TRP A 332 -3.12 1.18 16.50
N LEU A 333 -2.68 2.43 16.64
CA LEU A 333 -2.26 3.04 17.91
C LEU A 333 -2.75 4.48 18.02
N GLY A 334 -2.54 5.08 19.17
CA GLY A 334 -2.79 6.49 19.40
C GLY A 334 -3.82 6.74 20.47
N GLY A 335 -3.81 7.94 20.99
CA GLY A 335 -4.69 8.37 22.09
C GLY A 335 -6.17 8.42 21.72
N ALA A 336 -6.50 8.39 20.41
CA ALA A 336 -7.89 8.33 19.93
C ALA A 336 -8.57 6.98 20.17
N LEU A 337 -7.81 5.90 20.46
CA LEU A 337 -8.37 4.58 20.74
C LEU A 337 -8.97 4.48 22.15
N LEU A 338 -10.10 3.77 22.27
CA LEU A 338 -10.75 3.47 23.56
C LEU A 338 -9.96 2.42 24.33
N ASP A 339 -9.56 1.35 23.65
CA ASP A 339 -8.69 0.29 24.14
C ASP A 339 -7.69 -0.05 23.05
N SER A 340 -6.43 -0.14 23.41
CA SER A 340 -5.36 -0.32 22.44
C SER A 340 -4.74 -1.73 22.45
N THR A 341 -5.13 -2.61 23.37
CA THR A 341 -4.41 -3.89 23.55
C THR A 341 -5.26 -5.06 23.07
N VAL A 342 -5.44 -5.17 21.74
CA VAL A 342 -6.23 -6.26 21.14
C VAL A 342 -5.43 -6.91 20.00
N ASN A 343 -5.45 -8.25 19.93
CA ASN A 343 -4.96 -8.98 18.77
C ASN A 343 -6.11 -9.46 17.89
N ILE A 344 -6.17 -9.00 16.66
CA ILE A 344 -7.14 -9.39 15.65
C ILE A 344 -6.55 -10.53 14.82
N THR A 345 -7.17 -11.71 14.95
CA THR A 345 -6.71 -12.94 14.26
C THR A 345 -7.44 -13.24 12.96
N LYS A 346 -8.51 -12.49 12.63
CA LYS A 346 -9.19 -12.63 11.34
C LYS A 346 -8.24 -12.38 10.18
N PHE A 347 -8.33 -13.22 9.16
CA PHE A 347 -7.65 -12.96 7.89
C PHE A 347 -8.25 -11.73 7.22
N ALA A 348 -7.38 -10.81 6.83
CA ALA A 348 -7.73 -9.57 6.17
C ALA A 348 -6.66 -9.14 5.16
N SER A 349 -7.05 -8.36 4.18
CA SER A 349 -6.16 -7.78 3.16
C SER A 349 -6.06 -6.26 3.31
N GLN A 350 -5.08 -5.66 2.69
CA GLN A 350 -4.94 -4.19 2.62
C GLN A 350 -6.22 -3.49 2.15
N THR A 351 -6.95 -4.11 1.22
CA THR A 351 -8.23 -3.57 0.73
C THR A 351 -9.26 -3.35 1.84
N ASP A 352 -9.19 -4.14 2.92
CA ASP A 352 -10.15 -4.09 4.03
C ASP A 352 -9.97 -2.87 4.94
N LEU A 353 -8.82 -2.19 4.84
CA LEU A 353 -8.51 -1.02 5.65
C LEU A 353 -9.50 0.13 5.42
N THR A 354 -9.90 0.38 4.16
CA THR A 354 -10.78 1.50 3.83
C THR A 354 -12.15 1.38 4.48
N ASN A 355 -12.83 0.23 4.35
CA ASN A 355 -14.12 0.00 5.00
C ASN A 355 -13.97 -0.04 6.53
N THR A 356 -12.94 -0.73 7.04
CA THR A 356 -12.70 -0.85 8.48
C THR A 356 -12.55 0.52 9.13
N LEU A 357 -11.76 1.42 8.55
CA LEU A 357 -11.56 2.76 9.09
C LEU A 357 -12.79 3.65 8.90
N LEU A 358 -13.34 3.71 7.68
CA LEU A 358 -14.50 4.58 7.40
C LEU A 358 -15.73 4.19 8.24
N SER A 359 -15.94 2.90 8.49
CA SER A 359 -16.99 2.43 9.41
C SER A 359 -16.79 2.92 10.85
N GLN A 360 -15.55 2.97 11.35
CA GLN A 360 -15.23 3.54 12.67
C GLN A 360 -15.49 5.06 12.73
N LEU A 361 -15.46 5.74 11.58
CA LEU A 361 -15.77 7.17 11.46
C LEU A 361 -17.24 7.41 11.10
N ASN A 362 -18.09 6.38 11.05
CA ASN A 362 -19.48 6.42 10.61
C ASN A 362 -19.66 7.03 9.20
N GLN A 363 -18.75 6.72 8.29
CA GLN A 363 -18.80 7.18 6.92
C GLN A 363 -19.34 6.11 5.98
N GLU A 364 -19.82 6.56 4.79
CA GLU A 364 -20.33 5.70 3.73
C GLU A 364 -19.21 4.83 3.14
N VAL A 365 -19.46 3.52 3.00
CA VAL A 365 -18.50 2.51 2.55
C VAL A 365 -18.95 1.73 1.31
N SER A 366 -20.18 1.92 0.84
CA SER A 366 -20.78 1.09 -0.24
C SER A 366 -20.02 1.13 -1.57
N THR A 367 -19.21 2.17 -1.80
CA THR A 367 -18.38 2.28 -3.00
C THR A 367 -17.11 1.42 -2.96
N PHE A 368 -16.73 0.90 -1.79
CA PHE A 368 -15.53 0.07 -1.61
C PHE A 368 -15.89 -1.42 -1.69
N GLU A 369 -16.27 -1.88 -2.87
CA GLU A 369 -16.84 -3.20 -3.14
C GLU A 369 -15.95 -4.38 -2.70
N TYR A 370 -14.61 -4.19 -2.69
CA TYR A 370 -13.62 -5.20 -2.34
C TYR A 370 -13.08 -5.04 -0.91
N SER A 371 -13.77 -4.29 -0.08
CA SER A 371 -13.36 -3.97 1.29
C SER A 371 -14.43 -4.38 2.28
N LYS A 372 -14.05 -5.14 3.30
CA LYS A 372 -14.93 -5.51 4.42
C LYS A 372 -14.48 -4.86 5.71
N ASN A 373 -15.41 -4.60 6.62
CA ASN A 373 -15.08 -4.14 7.96
C ASN A 373 -14.59 -5.32 8.82
N VAL A 374 -13.30 -5.35 9.11
CA VAL A 374 -12.67 -6.46 9.87
C VAL A 374 -13.26 -6.59 11.29
N PHE A 375 -13.71 -5.47 11.88
CA PHE A 375 -14.31 -5.47 13.22
C PHE A 375 -15.76 -5.92 13.24
N SER A 376 -16.46 -5.95 12.10
CA SER A 376 -17.84 -6.41 12.06
C SER A 376 -17.95 -7.89 12.46
N PRO A 377 -18.91 -8.26 13.34
CA PRO A 377 -19.15 -9.67 13.71
C PRO A 377 -19.55 -10.54 12.52
N SER A 378 -20.21 -9.99 11.50
CA SER A 378 -20.61 -10.71 10.29
C SER A 378 -19.50 -10.85 9.25
N SER A 379 -18.41 -10.10 9.41
CA SER A 379 -17.28 -10.09 8.46
C SER A 379 -16.63 -11.47 8.34
N LYS A 380 -16.48 -11.94 7.11
CA LYS A 380 -15.81 -13.22 6.82
C LYS A 380 -14.30 -13.10 7.03
N SER A 381 -13.71 -14.14 7.59
CA SER A 381 -12.27 -14.25 7.80
C SER A 381 -11.62 -14.80 6.54
N PHE A 382 -11.14 -13.92 5.67
CA PHE A 382 -10.38 -14.29 4.48
C PHE A 382 -9.44 -13.16 4.06
N ALA A 383 -8.40 -13.51 3.31
CA ALA A 383 -7.51 -12.61 2.59
C ALA A 383 -7.33 -13.09 1.15
N PHE A 384 -7.17 -12.15 0.23
CA PHE A 384 -6.86 -12.42 -1.18
C PHE A 384 -5.65 -11.60 -1.59
N TYR A 385 -4.72 -12.23 -2.31
CA TYR A 385 -3.56 -11.57 -2.89
C TYR A 385 -3.28 -12.12 -4.29
N THR A 386 -2.57 -11.33 -5.10
CA THR A 386 -2.14 -11.73 -6.43
C THR A 386 -0.61 -11.76 -6.52
N PHE A 387 -0.12 -12.64 -7.36
CA PHE A 387 1.26 -12.70 -7.80
C PHE A 387 1.32 -12.90 -9.32
N ASN A 388 2.48 -12.75 -9.93
CA ASN A 388 2.61 -12.94 -11.37
C ASN A 388 2.05 -14.31 -11.79
N HIS A 389 0.98 -14.29 -12.60
CA HIS A 389 0.29 -15.47 -13.12
C HIS A 389 -0.50 -16.29 -12.10
N GLY A 390 -0.88 -15.70 -10.95
CA GLY A 390 -1.65 -16.44 -9.97
C GLY A 390 -2.27 -15.61 -8.87
N TYR A 391 -2.92 -16.32 -7.94
CA TYR A 391 -3.49 -15.73 -6.74
C TYR A 391 -3.37 -16.67 -5.54
N GLY A 392 -3.46 -16.11 -4.34
CA GLY A 392 -3.72 -16.83 -3.10
C GLY A 392 -5.02 -16.38 -2.47
N PHE A 393 -5.80 -17.33 -1.96
CA PHE A 393 -6.99 -17.13 -1.15
C PHE A 393 -6.81 -17.85 0.18
N LEU A 394 -6.93 -17.12 1.27
CA LEU A 394 -6.66 -17.60 2.63
C LEU A 394 -7.89 -17.40 3.50
N GLY A 395 -8.11 -18.30 4.43
CA GLY A 395 -9.14 -18.21 5.47
C GLY A 395 -8.78 -19.09 6.67
N ASP A 396 -9.61 -19.11 7.71
CA ASP A 396 -9.31 -19.79 8.98
C ASP A 396 -8.93 -21.28 8.80
N SER A 397 -9.53 -21.97 7.87
CA SER A 397 -9.23 -23.37 7.53
C SER A 397 -9.15 -23.58 6.02
N THR A 398 -8.86 -22.53 5.26
CA THR A 398 -8.77 -22.58 3.80
C THR A 398 -7.46 -21.95 3.34
N GLN A 399 -6.73 -22.66 2.50
CA GLN A 399 -5.57 -22.12 1.78
C GLN A 399 -5.60 -22.60 0.33
N VAL A 400 -5.84 -21.70 -0.60
CA VAL A 400 -5.82 -21.95 -2.04
C VAL A 400 -4.75 -21.08 -2.67
N ILE A 401 -3.80 -21.70 -3.39
CA ILE A 401 -2.81 -21.00 -4.22
C ILE A 401 -2.95 -21.57 -5.61
N TYR A 402 -3.25 -20.72 -6.58
CA TYR A 402 -3.54 -21.12 -7.96
C TYR A 402 -2.63 -20.40 -8.95
N ASP A 403 -1.98 -21.19 -9.81
CA ASP A 403 -1.21 -20.73 -10.96
C ASP A 403 -2.07 -20.90 -12.21
N TYR A 404 -2.59 -19.77 -12.74
CA TYR A 404 -3.44 -19.84 -13.93
C TYR A 404 -2.65 -20.06 -15.22
N SER A 405 -1.36 -19.74 -15.28
CA SER A 405 -0.55 -20.03 -16.46
C SER A 405 -0.29 -21.53 -16.62
N GLY A 406 -0.10 -22.22 -15.50
CA GLY A 406 -0.01 -23.67 -15.44
C GLY A 406 -1.36 -24.38 -15.32
N ASN A 407 -2.46 -23.64 -15.17
CA ASN A 407 -3.82 -24.15 -14.91
C ASN A 407 -3.84 -25.21 -13.79
N ARG A 408 -3.20 -24.90 -12.66
CA ARG A 408 -3.04 -25.85 -11.55
C ARG A 408 -3.07 -25.18 -10.17
N PHE A 409 -3.57 -25.93 -9.21
CA PHE A 409 -3.41 -25.57 -7.80
C PHE A 409 -1.99 -25.91 -7.35
N LEU A 410 -1.27 -24.91 -6.82
CA LEU A 410 -0.01 -25.11 -6.13
C LEU A 410 -0.24 -25.57 -4.69
N LYS A 411 -1.37 -25.12 -4.11
CA LYS A 411 -1.87 -25.57 -2.82
C LYS A 411 -3.39 -25.48 -2.81
N GLN A 412 -4.05 -26.49 -2.20
CA GLN A 412 -5.49 -26.54 -2.03
C GLN A 412 -5.79 -27.31 -0.74
N GLU A 413 -6.13 -26.59 0.31
CA GLU A 413 -6.43 -27.15 1.63
C GLU A 413 -7.65 -26.48 2.23
N GLY A 414 -8.44 -27.26 2.99
CA GLY A 414 -9.60 -26.79 3.74
C GLY A 414 -10.92 -26.84 2.96
N ASN A 415 -12.02 -26.49 3.68
CA ASN A 415 -13.37 -26.61 3.19
C ASN A 415 -14.30 -25.47 3.61
N THR A 416 -13.77 -24.40 4.21
CA THR A 416 -14.56 -23.24 4.69
C THR A 416 -15.20 -22.49 3.51
N PHE A 417 -14.53 -22.46 2.37
CA PHE A 417 -15.01 -21.84 1.15
C PHE A 417 -14.98 -22.85 0.00
N PRO A 418 -15.90 -22.72 -0.99
CA PRO A 418 -15.83 -23.53 -2.21
C PRO A 418 -14.48 -23.37 -2.91
N ASP A 419 -13.93 -24.42 -3.48
CA ASP A 419 -12.64 -24.39 -4.20
C ASP A 419 -12.60 -23.32 -5.30
N SER A 420 -13.76 -23.07 -5.92
CA SER A 420 -13.93 -22.05 -6.97
C SER A 420 -13.95 -20.61 -6.46
N ILE A 421 -13.93 -20.35 -5.15
CA ILE A 421 -14.11 -18.99 -4.61
C ILE A 421 -13.00 -18.04 -5.03
N GLY A 422 -11.76 -18.50 -5.04
CA GLY A 422 -10.61 -17.71 -5.49
C GLY A 422 -10.68 -17.41 -6.99
N ASN A 423 -11.10 -18.39 -7.81
CA ASN A 423 -11.34 -18.21 -9.23
C ASN A 423 -12.46 -17.20 -9.49
N ALA A 424 -13.56 -17.26 -8.71
CA ALA A 424 -14.64 -16.29 -8.77
C ALA A 424 -14.16 -14.88 -8.43
N TYR A 425 -13.32 -14.76 -7.41
CA TYR A 425 -12.74 -13.48 -7.00
C TYR A 425 -11.85 -12.91 -8.09
N LEU A 426 -10.93 -13.71 -8.63
CA LEU A 426 -10.04 -13.29 -9.72
C LEU A 426 -10.85 -12.85 -10.96
N GLN A 427 -11.86 -13.63 -11.37
CA GLN A 427 -12.71 -13.29 -12.50
C GLN A 427 -13.44 -11.96 -12.26
N LYS A 428 -14.01 -11.75 -11.08
CA LYS A 428 -14.74 -10.52 -10.71
C LYS A 428 -13.83 -9.29 -10.81
N ILE A 429 -12.63 -9.33 -10.20
CA ILE A 429 -11.71 -8.18 -10.23
C ILE A 429 -11.18 -7.89 -11.64
N SER A 430 -10.95 -8.94 -12.45
CA SER A 430 -10.52 -8.79 -13.84
C SER A 430 -11.61 -8.17 -14.72
N ASN A 431 -12.85 -8.60 -14.57
CA ASN A 431 -14.01 -8.05 -15.28
C ASN A 431 -14.23 -6.58 -14.90
N ASP A 432 -14.17 -6.27 -13.60
CA ASP A 432 -14.31 -4.89 -13.11
C ASP A 432 -13.17 -4.00 -13.65
N PHE A 433 -11.93 -4.47 -13.57
CA PHE A 433 -10.78 -3.76 -14.14
C PHE A 433 -10.94 -3.47 -15.63
N SER A 434 -11.43 -4.45 -16.38
CA SER A 434 -11.63 -4.31 -17.84
C SER A 434 -12.73 -3.31 -18.17
N SER A 435 -13.77 -3.20 -17.33
CA SER A 435 -14.91 -2.30 -17.50
C SER A 435 -14.64 -0.84 -17.08
N LYS A 436 -13.65 -0.61 -16.23
CA LYS A 436 -13.22 0.74 -15.85
C LYS A 436 -12.50 1.46 -17.00
#